data_7fdd66db4f75f8b6bd589bdaeb9e5bb1
#
_entry.id   7fdd66db4f75f8b6bd589bdaeb9e5bb1
#
_cell.length_a   1.000
_cell.length_b   1.000
_cell.length_c   1.000
_cell.angle_alpha   90.00
_cell.angle_beta   90.00
_cell.angle_gamma   90.00
#
_symmetry.space_group_name_H-M   'P 1'
#
loop_
_entity.id
_entity.type
_entity.pdbx_description
1 polymer ?
#
loop_
_entity_poly.entity_id
_entity_poly.type
_entity_poly.pdbx_seq_one_letter_code
_entity_poly.pdbx_strand_id
1 'polypeptide(L)'
;MGPVPTAPKVLWSYPQNGGMCGKSTDGSGTSTWCGTGWTGNPNVYESNGRTIVAFGAYDYAVHWLDYETGANVISPFKTGDIIKGTVTTDPDGFPLTYSGSRDNYLHIIATDRGPTPVELWKLSARDGVQQVWNDDWDSSPLIIDDYMFEGGENSWFYIIKLNRGYDAAGKVTVAPQVVFKTPSWDAELQAQIPDRQFSIENSVAITGNTVYFANSAGLVQGWDISTLKSGGTPTRTFRFWTGDDTDASVVADKDGFLYVGSEYERRNARSTEVGQIVKLDPTKPDNPIVWSIKDQAPGKQGIWATSAIANGVVYAATNSGRVMGIDQITGQILWQKNLGSQTWGSPVVVDDVLIQGDCQGNLNAYDVSDPKIDPPLKWTVKLNGCIESTPTVWKGRIFVGTRGGQFYAIGD
;
A
#
# COMPACT_ATOMS: atom_id res chain seq x y z
N MET A 1 17.74 0.09 4.64
CA MET A 1 17.01 1.34 4.87
C MET A 1 17.93 2.26 5.66
N GLY A 2 17.60 3.51 5.90
CA GLY A 2 18.45 4.45 6.65
C GLY A 2 19.77 4.83 5.94
N PRO A 3 20.52 5.79 6.52
CA PRO A 3 20.06 6.67 7.59
C PRO A 3 18.97 7.65 7.08
N VAL A 4 18.25 8.26 8.03
CA VAL A 4 17.32 9.38 7.73
C VAL A 4 18.15 10.67 7.62
N PRO A 5 17.90 11.55 6.63
CA PRO A 5 18.63 12.82 6.52
C PRO A 5 18.35 13.73 7.72
N THR A 6 19.34 14.57 8.07
CA THR A 6 19.33 15.41 9.28
C THR A 6 18.99 16.87 9.02
N ALA A 7 19.31 17.40 7.84
CA ALA A 7 19.01 18.75 7.40
C ALA A 7 18.52 18.74 5.94
N PRO A 8 17.41 17.99 5.64
CA PRO A 8 17.04 17.67 4.29
C PRO A 8 16.54 18.85 3.48
N LYS A 9 16.82 18.77 2.18
CA LYS A 9 16.27 19.63 1.13
C LYS A 9 15.85 18.77 -0.06
N VAL A 10 15.09 19.34 -0.96
CA VAL A 10 14.83 18.71 -2.26
C VAL A 10 16.12 18.64 -3.07
N LEU A 11 16.56 17.42 -3.42
CA LEU A 11 17.74 17.17 -4.25
C LEU A 11 17.39 17.23 -5.72
N TRP A 12 16.29 16.61 -6.09
CA TRP A 12 15.69 16.66 -7.43
C TRP A 12 14.18 16.41 -7.37
N SER A 13 13.48 16.81 -8.44
CA SER A 13 12.07 16.50 -8.65
C SER A 13 11.85 15.96 -10.07
N TYR A 14 10.82 15.12 -10.21
CA TYR A 14 10.43 14.55 -11.50
C TYR A 14 8.91 14.70 -11.70
N PRO A 15 8.43 15.10 -12.90
CA PRO A 15 9.23 15.69 -13.97
C PRO A 15 9.76 17.07 -13.56
N GLN A 16 10.84 17.53 -14.19
CA GLN A 16 11.39 18.87 -13.91
C GLN A 16 10.45 20.00 -14.33
N ASN A 17 9.65 19.76 -15.38
CA ASN A 17 8.67 20.70 -15.89
C ASN A 17 7.32 19.98 -16.10
N GLY A 18 6.23 20.70 -15.83
CA GLY A 18 4.88 20.13 -15.91
C GLY A 18 4.54 19.26 -14.71
N GLY A 19 3.69 18.27 -14.91
CA GLY A 19 3.24 17.33 -13.88
C GLY A 19 2.84 15.99 -14.49
N MET A 20 2.94 14.92 -13.69
CA MET A 20 2.46 13.58 -14.03
C MET A 20 0.93 13.55 -13.84
N CYS A 21 0.17 13.95 -14.86
CA CYS A 21 -1.28 14.07 -14.78
C CYS A 21 -1.97 13.23 -15.85
N GLY A 22 -3.09 12.63 -15.46
CA GLY A 22 -4.01 11.92 -16.34
C GLY A 22 -5.46 12.17 -15.97
N LYS A 23 -6.38 11.88 -16.89
CA LYS A 23 -7.82 11.88 -16.66
C LYS A 23 -8.27 10.45 -16.39
N SER A 24 -8.99 10.23 -15.30
CA SER A 24 -9.58 8.94 -15.00
C SER A 24 -11.05 9.08 -14.72
N THR A 25 -11.82 8.05 -15.03
CA THR A 25 -13.27 8.02 -14.89
C THR A 25 -13.66 6.94 -13.88
N ASP A 26 -14.46 7.33 -12.90
CA ASP A 26 -15.07 6.43 -11.93
C ASP A 26 -16.59 6.63 -11.86
N GLY A 27 -17.26 6.00 -10.90
CA GLY A 27 -18.71 6.12 -10.71
C GLY A 27 -19.19 7.56 -10.42
N SER A 28 -18.29 8.46 -10.02
CA SER A 28 -18.59 9.90 -9.77
C SER A 28 -18.37 10.79 -10.99
N GLY A 29 -17.69 10.26 -12.04
CA GLY A 29 -17.39 10.99 -13.29
C GLY A 29 -15.93 11.01 -13.67
N THR A 30 -15.56 11.89 -14.59
CA THR A 30 -14.17 12.06 -15.04
C THR A 30 -13.50 13.21 -14.31
N SER A 31 -12.35 12.92 -13.70
CA SER A 31 -11.52 13.93 -13.02
C SER A 31 -10.07 13.87 -13.48
N THR A 32 -9.33 14.97 -13.24
CA THR A 32 -7.88 15.02 -13.50
C THR A 32 -7.14 14.66 -12.22
N TRP A 33 -6.29 13.64 -12.31
CA TRP A 33 -5.42 13.17 -11.24
C TRP A 33 -3.98 13.56 -11.56
N CYS A 34 -3.27 14.08 -10.58
CA CYS A 34 -1.87 14.50 -10.77
C CYS A 34 -0.97 13.92 -9.70
N GLY A 35 0.26 13.54 -10.10
CA GLY A 35 1.31 13.04 -9.24
C GLY A 35 1.24 11.56 -8.91
N THR A 36 1.42 11.25 -7.66
CA THR A 36 1.25 9.91 -7.08
C THR A 36 0.48 10.02 -5.78
N GLY A 37 -0.18 8.94 -5.36
CA GLY A 37 -0.95 8.95 -4.11
C GLY A 37 -1.55 7.59 -3.82
N TRP A 38 -2.68 7.61 -3.10
CA TRP A 38 -3.43 6.42 -2.69
C TRP A 38 -2.58 5.43 -1.89
N THR A 39 -1.81 5.98 -0.95
CA THR A 39 -0.87 5.29 -0.08
C THR A 39 0.26 4.51 -0.77
N GLY A 40 0.30 4.46 -2.11
CA GLY A 40 1.38 3.82 -2.86
C GLY A 40 2.74 4.37 -2.46
N ASN A 41 3.74 3.52 -2.37
CA ASN A 41 5.10 3.91 -2.03
C ASN A 41 6.08 3.57 -3.16
N PRO A 42 7.14 4.37 -3.35
CA PRO A 42 8.16 4.04 -4.31
C PRO A 42 8.97 2.83 -3.88
N ASN A 43 9.31 1.98 -4.82
CA ASN A 43 10.19 0.84 -4.62
C ASN A 43 11.63 1.23 -4.99
N VAL A 44 12.58 1.02 -4.07
CA VAL A 44 14.00 1.34 -4.29
C VAL A 44 14.82 0.08 -4.25
N TYR A 45 15.59 -0.18 -5.30
CA TYR A 45 16.34 -1.41 -5.45
C TYR A 45 17.65 -1.24 -6.20
N GLU A 46 18.54 -2.21 -6.04
CA GLU A 46 19.83 -2.24 -6.73
C GLU A 46 19.72 -3.12 -7.99
N SER A 47 20.17 -2.61 -9.11
CA SER A 47 20.25 -3.39 -10.35
C SER A 47 21.44 -2.94 -11.19
N ASN A 48 22.28 -3.90 -11.61
CA ASN A 48 23.45 -3.67 -12.46
C ASN A 48 24.38 -2.54 -11.95
N GLY A 49 24.60 -2.49 -10.63
CA GLY A 49 25.44 -1.47 -9.98
C GLY A 49 24.84 -0.08 -9.88
N ARG A 50 23.52 0.07 -10.13
CA ARG A 50 22.76 1.29 -9.96
C ARG A 50 21.66 1.12 -8.94
N THR A 51 21.40 2.15 -8.17
CA THR A 51 20.18 2.25 -7.35
C THR A 51 19.08 2.88 -8.20
N ILE A 52 17.95 2.20 -8.29
CA ILE A 52 16.80 2.60 -9.11
C ILE A 52 15.60 2.85 -8.21
N VAL A 53 14.81 3.87 -8.53
CA VAL A 53 13.55 4.20 -7.88
C VAL A 53 12.42 3.94 -8.86
N ALA A 54 11.56 2.95 -8.56
CA ALA A 54 10.40 2.61 -9.38
C ALA A 54 9.10 3.04 -8.69
N PHE A 55 8.17 3.60 -9.44
CA PHE A 55 6.85 3.99 -8.94
C PHE A 55 5.82 4.09 -10.06
N GLY A 56 4.55 3.91 -9.70
CA GLY A 56 3.40 4.20 -10.55
C GLY A 56 2.92 5.63 -10.37
N ALA A 57 2.35 6.23 -11.41
CA ALA A 57 1.87 7.61 -11.35
C ALA A 57 0.56 7.82 -12.12
N TYR A 58 -0.03 8.99 -11.92
CA TYR A 58 -1.32 9.34 -12.53
C TYR A 58 -1.21 9.82 -13.99
N ASP A 59 -0.01 9.84 -14.56
CA ASP A 59 0.22 10.02 -16.01
C ASP A 59 0.17 8.69 -16.79
N TYR A 60 -0.45 7.67 -16.21
CA TYR A 60 -0.61 6.33 -16.77
C TYR A 60 0.71 5.58 -16.97
N ALA A 61 1.70 5.81 -16.10
CA ALA A 61 3.00 5.22 -16.31
C ALA A 61 3.63 4.63 -15.07
N VAL A 62 4.36 3.54 -15.29
CA VAL A 62 5.41 3.08 -14.39
C VAL A 62 6.71 3.76 -14.80
N HIS A 63 7.39 4.37 -13.83
CA HIS A 63 8.65 5.08 -14.00
C HIS A 63 9.78 4.34 -13.30
N TRP A 64 10.98 4.40 -13.87
CA TRP A 64 12.23 3.91 -13.27
C TRP A 64 13.27 5.01 -13.35
N LEU A 65 13.56 5.63 -12.21
CA LEU A 65 14.47 6.77 -12.13
C LEU A 65 15.79 6.37 -11.47
N ASP A 66 16.84 7.01 -11.94
CA ASP A 66 18.15 6.94 -11.28
C ASP A 66 18.09 7.65 -9.92
N TYR A 67 18.53 6.95 -8.88
CA TYR A 67 18.54 7.43 -7.50
C TYR A 67 19.26 8.78 -7.32
N GLU A 68 20.39 8.98 -8.02
CA GLU A 68 21.20 10.18 -7.85
C GLU A 68 20.62 11.40 -8.56
N THR A 69 20.13 11.21 -9.77
CA THR A 69 19.83 12.30 -10.71
C THR A 69 18.35 12.52 -10.98
N GLY A 70 17.50 11.55 -10.67
CA GLY A 70 16.08 11.57 -11.05
C GLY A 70 15.83 11.41 -12.55
N ALA A 71 16.85 11.07 -13.34
CA ALA A 71 16.71 10.80 -14.77
C ALA A 71 16.12 9.41 -15.01
N ASN A 72 15.38 9.24 -16.12
CA ASN A 72 14.88 7.92 -16.51
C ASN A 72 16.04 6.96 -16.79
N VAL A 73 16.03 5.77 -16.14
CA VAL A 73 16.97 4.67 -16.42
C VAL A 73 16.55 3.93 -17.69
N ILE A 74 15.25 3.71 -17.83
CA ILE A 74 14.59 3.16 -19.01
C ILE A 74 13.34 3.98 -19.29
N SER A 75 12.76 3.87 -20.49
CA SER A 75 11.54 4.56 -20.85
C SER A 75 10.39 4.16 -19.92
N PRO A 76 9.50 5.09 -19.55
CA PRO A 76 8.30 4.72 -18.78
C PRO A 76 7.44 3.70 -19.53
N PHE A 77 6.89 2.73 -18.81
CA PHE A 77 5.86 1.82 -19.34
C PHE A 77 4.49 2.47 -19.23
N LYS A 78 3.75 2.56 -20.31
CA LYS A 78 2.43 3.18 -20.33
C LYS A 78 1.33 2.13 -20.17
N THR A 79 0.44 2.37 -19.21
CA THR A 79 -0.85 1.71 -19.02
C THR A 79 -1.97 2.50 -19.70
N GLY A 80 -3.19 1.98 -19.67
CA GLY A 80 -4.35 2.65 -20.25
C GLY A 80 -5.01 3.69 -19.35
N ASP A 81 -4.70 3.70 -18.04
CA ASP A 81 -5.25 4.63 -17.03
C ASP A 81 -4.26 4.81 -15.87
N ILE A 82 -4.65 5.58 -14.83
CA ILE A 82 -3.80 5.90 -13.68
C ILE A 82 -3.35 4.67 -12.91
N ILE A 83 -2.21 4.80 -12.23
CA ILE A 83 -1.67 3.78 -11.32
C ILE A 83 -1.71 4.34 -9.91
N LYS A 84 -2.44 3.68 -9.01
CA LYS A 84 -2.62 4.08 -7.61
C LYS A 84 -1.72 3.29 -6.65
N GLY A 85 -1.72 1.96 -6.78
CA GLY A 85 -0.98 1.06 -5.89
C GLY A 85 0.54 1.16 -6.03
N THR A 86 1.24 0.50 -5.11
CA THR A 86 2.68 0.35 -5.17
C THR A 86 3.08 -0.53 -6.35
N VAL A 87 4.02 -0.06 -7.14
CA VAL A 87 4.70 -0.88 -8.15
C VAL A 87 5.72 -1.77 -7.45
N THR A 88 5.60 -3.08 -7.60
CA THR A 88 6.51 -4.04 -6.98
C THR A 88 7.59 -4.48 -7.97
N THR A 89 8.86 -4.33 -7.59
CA THR A 89 9.98 -4.94 -8.31
C THR A 89 10.23 -6.35 -7.78
N ASP A 90 10.70 -7.25 -8.63
CA ASP A 90 10.90 -8.63 -8.25
C ASP A 90 11.93 -8.78 -7.12
N PRO A 91 11.55 -9.38 -5.96
CA PRO A 91 12.43 -9.46 -4.80
C PRO A 91 13.57 -10.46 -4.96
N ASP A 92 13.45 -11.42 -5.89
CA ASP A 92 14.46 -12.46 -6.14
C ASP A 92 15.45 -12.04 -7.24
N GLY A 93 15.35 -10.79 -7.74
CA GLY A 93 16.28 -10.20 -8.68
C GLY A 93 16.01 -10.53 -10.14
N PHE A 94 14.86 -11.10 -10.49
CA PHE A 94 14.43 -11.13 -11.89
C PHE A 94 14.17 -9.69 -12.38
N PRO A 95 14.52 -9.35 -13.62
CA PRO A 95 14.26 -8.02 -14.18
C PRO A 95 12.78 -7.85 -14.53
N LEU A 96 11.93 -7.98 -13.50
CA LEU A 96 10.47 -7.90 -13.57
C LEU A 96 9.93 -6.80 -12.68
N THR A 97 8.84 -6.20 -13.10
CA THR A 97 8.04 -5.26 -12.35
C THR A 97 6.57 -5.64 -12.47
N TYR A 98 5.84 -5.55 -11.37
CA TYR A 98 4.43 -5.89 -11.25
C TYR A 98 3.65 -4.63 -10.89
N SER A 99 2.55 -4.36 -11.59
CA SER A 99 1.75 -3.14 -11.40
C SER A 99 0.29 -3.37 -11.71
N GLY A 100 -0.58 -2.99 -10.80
CA GLY A 100 -1.98 -2.77 -11.11
C GLY A 100 -2.19 -1.42 -11.82
N SER A 101 -3.35 -1.24 -12.44
CA SER A 101 -3.79 0.02 -13.05
C SER A 101 -5.32 0.09 -13.11
N ARG A 102 -5.87 1.29 -13.20
CA ARG A 102 -7.30 1.51 -13.49
C ARG A 102 -7.70 1.19 -14.93
N ASP A 103 -6.77 0.75 -15.75
CA ASP A 103 -7.07 0.24 -17.11
C ASP A 103 -7.66 -1.20 -17.11
N ASN A 104 -8.02 -1.71 -15.96
CA ASN A 104 -8.56 -3.03 -15.68
C ASN A 104 -7.53 -4.18 -15.72
N TYR A 105 -6.24 -3.89 -15.77
CA TYR A 105 -5.20 -4.91 -15.86
C TYR A 105 -4.19 -4.88 -14.75
N LEU A 106 -3.83 -6.07 -14.30
CA LEU A 106 -2.61 -6.34 -13.53
C LEU A 106 -1.53 -6.77 -14.51
N HIS A 107 -0.41 -6.03 -14.54
CA HIS A 107 0.65 -6.17 -15.53
C HIS A 107 1.90 -6.83 -14.96
N ILE A 108 2.58 -7.67 -15.74
CA ILE A 108 3.95 -8.14 -15.51
C ILE A 108 4.84 -7.61 -16.61
N ILE A 109 5.83 -6.81 -16.23
CA ILE A 109 6.63 -5.98 -17.12
C ILE A 109 8.10 -6.41 -17.02
N ALA A 110 8.75 -6.77 -18.15
CA ALA A 110 10.17 -7.05 -18.22
C ALA A 110 10.96 -5.76 -18.47
N THR A 111 12.07 -5.58 -17.74
CA THR A 111 12.95 -4.42 -17.83
C THR A 111 14.31 -4.74 -18.46
N ASP A 112 14.52 -5.97 -18.96
CA ASP A 112 15.78 -6.44 -19.58
C ASP A 112 15.76 -6.44 -21.11
N ARG A 113 14.79 -5.79 -21.75
CA ARG A 113 14.62 -5.74 -23.21
C ARG A 113 15.31 -4.53 -23.88
N GLY A 114 16.23 -3.86 -23.18
CA GLY A 114 16.89 -2.63 -23.61
C GLY A 114 16.22 -1.39 -23.02
N PRO A 115 16.21 -0.25 -23.72
CA PRO A 115 15.70 1.00 -23.15
C PRO A 115 14.18 1.07 -23.01
N THR A 116 13.45 0.14 -23.61
CA THR A 116 11.97 0.08 -23.58
C THR A 116 11.51 -1.17 -22.86
N PRO A 117 10.77 -1.04 -21.75
CA PRO A 117 10.20 -2.19 -21.04
C PRO A 117 9.11 -2.86 -21.89
N VAL A 118 8.87 -4.15 -21.64
CA VAL A 118 7.93 -4.98 -22.42
C VAL A 118 6.98 -5.69 -21.48
N GLU A 119 5.67 -5.59 -21.74
CA GLU A 119 4.67 -6.41 -21.07
C GLU A 119 4.83 -7.88 -21.49
N LEU A 120 5.03 -8.75 -20.49
CA LEU A 120 5.10 -10.20 -20.71
C LEU A 120 3.75 -10.88 -20.50
N TRP A 121 2.93 -10.33 -19.64
CA TRP A 121 1.63 -10.89 -19.28
C TRP A 121 0.77 -9.84 -18.59
N LYS A 122 -0.54 -10.02 -18.69
CA LYS A 122 -1.52 -9.27 -17.91
C LYS A 122 -2.75 -10.09 -17.57
N LEU A 123 -3.41 -9.74 -16.48
CA LEU A 123 -4.68 -10.31 -16.04
C LEU A 123 -5.75 -9.23 -16.03
N SER A 124 -6.85 -9.48 -16.74
CA SER A 124 -8.02 -8.60 -16.66
C SER A 124 -8.80 -8.86 -15.37
N ALA A 125 -9.24 -7.81 -14.71
CA ALA A 125 -10.13 -7.87 -13.56
C ALA A 125 -11.49 -8.54 -13.89
N ARG A 126 -11.81 -8.68 -15.18
CA ARG A 126 -13.06 -9.27 -15.68
C ARG A 126 -12.93 -10.74 -16.04
N ASP A 127 -11.70 -11.29 -16.08
CA ASP A 127 -11.46 -12.63 -16.60
C ASP A 127 -11.88 -13.72 -15.61
N GLY A 128 -12.91 -14.49 -16.00
CA GLY A 128 -13.34 -15.69 -15.30
C GLY A 128 -13.87 -15.48 -13.89
N VAL A 129 -14.34 -14.28 -13.55
CA VAL A 129 -14.97 -13.94 -12.27
C VAL A 129 -16.25 -13.14 -12.47
N GLN A 130 -17.17 -13.22 -11.51
CA GLN A 130 -18.27 -12.27 -11.41
C GLN A 130 -17.76 -11.01 -10.71
N GLN A 131 -17.57 -9.96 -11.46
CA GLN A 131 -17.27 -8.64 -10.94
C GLN A 131 -18.41 -8.15 -10.05
N VAL A 132 -18.11 -7.65 -8.87
CA VAL A 132 -19.13 -7.18 -7.91
C VAL A 132 -19.07 -5.68 -7.68
N TRP A 133 -17.90 -5.05 -7.81
CA TRP A 133 -17.72 -3.62 -7.65
C TRP A 133 -17.08 -3.02 -8.90
N ASN A 134 -15.90 -2.49 -8.78
CA ASN A 134 -15.11 -1.87 -9.85
C ASN A 134 -14.24 -2.91 -10.57
N ASP A 135 -13.36 -2.50 -11.45
CA ASP A 135 -12.44 -3.39 -12.17
C ASP A 135 -10.98 -2.88 -12.18
N ASP A 136 -10.66 -2.00 -11.25
CA ASP A 136 -9.32 -1.47 -11.02
C ASP A 136 -8.45 -2.45 -10.23
N TRP A 137 -7.13 -2.23 -10.26
CA TRP A 137 -6.14 -2.92 -9.45
C TRP A 137 -5.35 -1.87 -8.66
N ASP A 138 -5.83 -1.55 -7.46
CA ASP A 138 -5.27 -0.50 -6.61
C ASP A 138 -4.36 -1.03 -5.51
N SER A 139 -4.41 -2.33 -5.21
CA SER A 139 -3.51 -2.94 -4.24
C SER A 139 -2.08 -3.08 -4.78
N SER A 140 -1.17 -3.55 -3.95
CA SER A 140 0.25 -3.71 -4.32
C SER A 140 0.61 -5.18 -4.36
N PRO A 141 1.08 -5.72 -5.51
CA PRO A 141 1.44 -7.12 -5.63
C PRO A 141 2.49 -7.55 -4.60
N LEU A 142 2.20 -8.58 -3.81
CA LEU A 142 3.18 -9.22 -2.93
C LEU A 142 3.77 -10.44 -3.62
N ILE A 143 5.10 -10.49 -3.77
CA ILE A 143 5.80 -11.59 -4.40
C ILE A 143 6.58 -12.36 -3.34
N ILE A 144 6.29 -13.64 -3.19
CA ILE A 144 7.02 -14.56 -2.31
C ILE A 144 7.24 -15.88 -3.03
N ASP A 145 8.47 -16.36 -3.04
CA ASP A 145 8.90 -17.51 -3.82
C ASP A 145 8.55 -17.28 -5.31
N ASP A 146 7.80 -18.14 -5.92
CA ASP A 146 7.34 -18.00 -7.31
C ASP A 146 5.83 -17.67 -7.39
N TYR A 147 5.27 -17.03 -6.35
CA TYR A 147 3.86 -16.69 -6.26
C TYR A 147 3.64 -15.20 -6.06
N MET A 148 2.65 -14.67 -6.77
CA MET A 148 2.10 -13.33 -6.58
C MET A 148 0.75 -13.43 -5.87
N PHE A 149 0.59 -12.61 -4.85
CA PHE A 149 -0.63 -12.45 -4.06
C PHE A 149 -1.20 -11.07 -4.31
N GLU A 150 -2.44 -10.98 -4.76
CA GLU A 150 -3.04 -9.72 -5.18
C GLU A 150 -4.54 -9.68 -4.93
N GLY A 151 -5.04 -8.52 -4.51
CA GLY A 151 -6.45 -8.21 -4.47
C GLY A 151 -6.87 -7.25 -5.57
N GLY A 152 -8.11 -7.34 -6.04
CA GLY A 152 -8.65 -6.43 -7.05
C GLY A 152 -9.90 -5.70 -6.56
N GLU A 153 -10.17 -4.54 -7.11
CA GLU A 153 -11.44 -3.84 -6.90
C GLU A 153 -12.65 -4.62 -7.48
N ASN A 154 -12.38 -5.61 -8.32
CA ASN A 154 -13.40 -6.57 -8.76
C ASN A 154 -13.92 -7.48 -7.63
N SER A 155 -13.44 -7.23 -6.40
CA SER A 155 -13.81 -7.94 -5.17
C SER A 155 -13.29 -9.39 -5.08
N TRP A 156 -12.20 -9.70 -5.76
CA TRP A 156 -11.57 -11.01 -5.72
C TRP A 156 -10.12 -10.93 -5.25
N PHE A 157 -9.72 -11.93 -4.48
CA PHE A 157 -8.32 -12.19 -4.12
C PHE A 157 -7.76 -13.29 -4.99
N TYR A 158 -6.49 -13.15 -5.41
CA TYR A 158 -5.81 -14.07 -6.34
C TYR A 158 -4.47 -14.53 -5.77
N ILE A 159 -4.13 -15.79 -6.04
CA ILE A 159 -2.77 -16.32 -5.95
C ILE A 159 -2.37 -16.80 -7.33
N ILE A 160 -1.27 -16.26 -7.85
CA ILE A 160 -0.80 -16.48 -9.20
C ILE A 160 0.60 -17.07 -9.12
N LYS A 161 0.79 -18.29 -9.61
CA LYS A 161 2.11 -18.87 -9.79
C LYS A 161 2.75 -18.26 -11.02
N LEU A 162 3.93 -17.65 -10.87
CA LEU A 162 4.56 -16.85 -11.91
C LEU A 162 5.30 -17.69 -12.95
N ASN A 163 5.89 -18.84 -12.56
CA ASN A 163 6.72 -19.71 -13.39
C ASN A 163 7.83 -18.89 -14.09
N ARG A 164 8.58 -18.13 -13.26
CA ARG A 164 9.67 -17.25 -13.71
C ARG A 164 10.85 -18.06 -14.21
N GLY A 165 11.54 -17.58 -15.23
CA GLY A 165 12.72 -18.21 -15.79
C GLY A 165 13.45 -17.29 -16.78
N TYR A 166 14.37 -17.89 -17.53
CA TYR A 166 15.11 -17.21 -18.60
C TYR A 166 15.05 -18.04 -19.87
N ASP A 167 14.97 -17.39 -21.01
CA ASP A 167 15.08 -18.02 -22.32
C ASP A 167 16.56 -18.32 -22.70
N ALA A 168 16.77 -18.93 -23.86
CA ALA A 168 18.11 -19.26 -24.36
C ALA A 168 19.00 -18.03 -24.62
N ALA A 169 18.41 -16.83 -24.76
CA ALA A 169 19.11 -15.57 -24.91
C ALA A 169 19.38 -14.88 -23.55
N GLY A 170 19.04 -15.52 -22.43
CA GLY A 170 19.19 -14.98 -21.08
C GLY A 170 18.17 -13.87 -20.77
N LYS A 171 17.06 -13.80 -21.47
CA LYS A 171 15.98 -12.84 -21.21
C LYS A 171 14.94 -13.44 -20.30
N VAL A 172 14.44 -12.63 -19.33
CA VAL A 172 13.44 -13.09 -18.39
C VAL A 172 12.16 -13.54 -19.09
N THR A 173 11.57 -14.63 -18.61
CA THR A 173 10.30 -15.17 -19.08
C THR A 173 9.37 -15.44 -17.91
N VAL A 174 8.07 -15.43 -18.16
CA VAL A 174 7.03 -15.82 -17.20
C VAL A 174 5.98 -16.67 -17.92
N ALA A 175 5.33 -17.57 -17.17
CA ALA A 175 4.18 -18.34 -17.64
C ALA A 175 3.09 -18.40 -16.54
N PRO A 176 2.47 -17.25 -16.18
CA PRO A 176 1.65 -17.12 -15.00
C PRO A 176 0.38 -18.00 -15.08
N GLN A 177 0.02 -18.57 -13.93
CA GLN A 177 -1.18 -19.39 -13.75
C GLN A 177 -1.90 -18.94 -12.48
N VAL A 178 -3.19 -18.58 -12.58
CA VAL A 178 -4.04 -18.38 -11.41
C VAL A 178 -4.27 -19.75 -10.76
N VAL A 179 -3.62 -20.00 -9.64
CA VAL A 179 -3.70 -21.27 -8.91
C VAL A 179 -4.76 -21.27 -7.83
N PHE A 180 -5.15 -20.08 -7.37
CA PHE A 180 -6.25 -19.89 -6.43
C PHE A 180 -6.90 -18.52 -6.64
N LYS A 181 -8.20 -18.44 -6.48
CA LYS A 181 -8.94 -17.19 -6.35
C LYS A 181 -10.16 -17.41 -5.46
N THR A 182 -10.53 -16.37 -4.73
CA THR A 182 -11.69 -16.39 -3.83
C THR A 182 -12.36 -15.03 -3.78
N PRO A 183 -13.70 -14.95 -3.62
CA PRO A 183 -14.37 -13.68 -3.37
C PRO A 183 -13.91 -13.09 -2.02
N SER A 184 -13.80 -11.79 -1.97
CA SER A 184 -13.50 -11.05 -0.74
C SER A 184 -14.69 -10.99 0.23
N TRP A 185 -15.85 -11.45 -0.19
CA TRP A 185 -17.10 -11.44 0.59
C TRP A 185 -17.65 -12.85 0.81
N ASP A 186 -18.59 -12.97 1.74
CA ASP A 186 -19.42 -14.14 1.95
C ASP A 186 -20.90 -13.73 2.12
N ALA A 187 -21.80 -14.73 2.21
CA ALA A 187 -23.24 -14.49 2.30
C ALA A 187 -23.64 -13.66 3.54
N GLU A 188 -22.91 -13.83 4.64
CA GLU A 188 -23.17 -13.07 5.88
C GLU A 188 -22.84 -11.59 5.68
N LEU A 189 -21.66 -11.26 5.11
CA LEU A 189 -21.29 -9.88 4.80
C LEU A 189 -22.26 -9.24 3.78
N GLN A 190 -22.61 -9.99 2.73
CA GLN A 190 -23.52 -9.50 1.71
C GLN A 190 -24.90 -9.15 2.25
N ALA A 191 -25.36 -9.83 3.30
CA ALA A 191 -26.60 -9.52 3.99
C ALA A 191 -26.52 -8.22 4.83
N GLN A 192 -25.31 -7.82 5.25
CA GLN A 192 -25.05 -6.65 6.08
C GLN A 192 -24.74 -5.40 5.24
N ILE A 193 -24.14 -5.57 4.05
CA ILE A 193 -23.63 -4.47 3.20
C ILE A 193 -24.35 -4.50 1.85
N PRO A 194 -25.45 -3.72 1.71
CA PRO A 194 -26.28 -3.77 0.50
C PRO A 194 -25.66 -3.07 -0.72
N ASP A 195 -24.71 -2.16 -0.52
CA ASP A 195 -24.01 -1.42 -1.60
C ASP A 195 -23.03 -2.30 -2.38
N ARG A 196 -22.64 -3.45 -1.82
CA ARG A 196 -21.72 -4.42 -2.42
C ARG A 196 -20.32 -3.88 -2.72
N GLN A 197 -19.88 -2.87 -2.01
CA GLN A 197 -18.50 -2.42 -2.08
C GLN A 197 -17.61 -3.41 -1.32
N PHE A 198 -17.10 -4.41 -2.03
CA PHE A 198 -16.26 -5.49 -1.49
C PHE A 198 -14.86 -5.48 -2.09
N SER A 199 -14.45 -4.38 -2.73
CA SER A 199 -13.12 -4.24 -3.34
C SER A 199 -11.99 -4.54 -2.36
N ILE A 200 -10.86 -5.01 -2.89
CA ILE A 200 -9.61 -5.11 -2.13
C ILE A 200 -8.69 -4.04 -2.69
N GLU A 201 -8.51 -2.95 -1.94
CA GLU A 201 -7.69 -1.80 -2.31
C GLU A 201 -6.38 -1.76 -1.53
N ASN A 202 -6.23 -2.65 -0.56
CA ASN A 202 -5.06 -2.79 0.30
C ASN A 202 -4.16 -3.96 -0.10
N SER A 203 -2.90 -3.88 0.31
CA SER A 203 -1.94 -4.97 0.12
C SER A 203 -2.15 -6.07 1.14
N VAL A 204 -1.82 -7.30 0.75
CA VAL A 204 -1.91 -8.46 1.64
C VAL A 204 -0.75 -8.51 2.63
N ALA A 205 -0.96 -9.15 3.78
CA ALA A 205 0.09 -9.54 4.72
C ALA A 205 0.21 -11.06 4.80
N ILE A 206 1.43 -11.56 4.96
CA ILE A 206 1.66 -12.99 5.23
C ILE A 206 2.45 -13.12 6.53
N THR A 207 1.94 -13.94 7.45
CA THR A 207 2.65 -14.34 8.66
C THR A 207 2.48 -15.85 8.87
N GLY A 208 3.60 -16.53 9.14
CA GLY A 208 3.62 -18.00 9.13
C GLY A 208 3.16 -18.55 7.78
N ASN A 209 2.12 -19.36 7.79
CA ASN A 209 1.52 -19.95 6.59
C ASN A 209 0.15 -19.33 6.25
N THR A 210 -0.15 -18.13 6.74
CA THR A 210 -1.46 -17.52 6.49
C THR A 210 -1.30 -16.18 5.78
N VAL A 211 -2.03 -16.01 4.68
CA VAL A 211 -2.20 -14.73 3.99
C VAL A 211 -3.45 -14.03 4.50
N TYR A 212 -3.33 -12.74 4.81
CA TYR A 212 -4.40 -11.88 5.31
C TYR A 212 -4.65 -10.72 4.37
N PHE A 213 -5.90 -10.37 4.17
CA PHE A 213 -6.35 -9.18 3.45
C PHE A 213 -7.66 -8.67 4.03
N ALA A 214 -8.01 -7.43 3.72
CA ALA A 214 -9.29 -6.83 4.07
C ALA A 214 -9.99 -6.32 2.82
N ASN A 215 -11.28 -5.99 2.92
CA ASN A 215 -12.03 -5.40 1.82
C ASN A 215 -12.71 -4.09 2.24
N SER A 216 -13.22 -3.34 1.26
CA SER A 216 -13.92 -2.06 1.48
C SER A 216 -15.24 -2.16 2.24
N ALA A 217 -15.69 -3.36 2.59
CA ALA A 217 -16.79 -3.57 3.54
C ALA A 217 -16.29 -3.89 4.96
N GLY A 218 -14.97 -3.92 5.17
CA GLY A 218 -14.33 -4.18 6.47
C GLY A 218 -14.17 -5.65 6.83
N LEU A 219 -14.28 -6.58 5.88
CA LEU A 219 -14.06 -8.00 6.17
C LEU A 219 -12.58 -8.35 6.06
N VAL A 220 -11.96 -8.64 7.18
CA VAL A 220 -10.61 -9.22 7.27
C VAL A 220 -10.70 -10.73 7.15
N GLN A 221 -9.95 -11.30 6.22
CA GLN A 221 -9.88 -12.74 6.00
C GLN A 221 -8.44 -13.24 6.14
N GLY A 222 -8.28 -14.46 6.69
CA GLY A 222 -7.01 -15.19 6.71
C GLY A 222 -7.17 -16.55 6.05
N TRP A 223 -6.22 -16.90 5.16
CA TRP A 223 -6.24 -18.13 4.38
C TRP A 223 -4.94 -18.89 4.57
N ASP A 224 -5.03 -20.14 5.02
CA ASP A 224 -3.86 -21.03 5.15
C ASP A 224 -3.38 -21.44 3.77
N ILE A 225 -2.12 -21.15 3.49
CA ILE A 225 -1.40 -21.44 2.25
C ILE A 225 -0.29 -22.51 2.45
N SER A 226 -0.29 -23.22 3.58
CA SER A 226 0.77 -24.19 3.91
C SER A 226 0.95 -25.30 2.88
N THR A 227 -0.13 -25.66 2.18
CA THR A 227 -0.09 -26.70 1.14
C THR A 227 0.06 -26.17 -0.28
N LEU A 228 0.16 -24.84 -0.48
CA LEU A 228 0.18 -24.20 -1.80
C LEU A 228 1.32 -24.75 -2.69
N LYS A 229 2.54 -24.86 -2.14
CA LYS A 229 3.72 -25.36 -2.88
C LYS A 229 3.57 -26.81 -3.33
N SER A 230 2.77 -27.62 -2.64
CA SER A 230 2.47 -29.01 -2.99
C SER A 230 1.20 -29.15 -3.89
N GLY A 231 0.62 -28.04 -4.34
CA GLY A 231 -0.56 -28.01 -5.17
C GLY A 231 -1.90 -28.16 -4.39
N GLY A 232 -1.86 -27.99 -3.07
CA GLY A 232 -3.06 -27.96 -2.23
C GLY A 232 -3.83 -26.64 -2.38
N THR A 233 -5.13 -26.67 -2.06
CA THR A 233 -6.01 -25.51 -2.13
C THR A 233 -5.99 -24.77 -0.80
N PRO A 234 -5.76 -23.44 -0.77
CA PRO A 234 -5.89 -22.61 0.43
C PRO A 234 -7.25 -22.73 1.12
N THR A 235 -7.26 -22.68 2.44
CA THR A 235 -8.48 -22.77 3.25
C THR A 235 -8.60 -21.57 4.18
N ARG A 236 -9.83 -21.02 4.31
CA ARG A 236 -10.06 -19.87 5.19
C ARG A 236 -9.99 -20.30 6.65
N THR A 237 -9.10 -19.68 7.42
CA THR A 237 -8.86 -19.95 8.84
C THR A 237 -9.24 -18.80 9.75
N PHE A 238 -9.41 -17.60 9.20
CA PHE A 238 -9.75 -16.40 9.97
C PHE A 238 -10.80 -15.56 9.26
N ARG A 239 -11.72 -14.99 10.03
CA ARG A 239 -12.76 -14.06 9.61
C ARG A 239 -13.03 -13.05 10.72
N PHE A 240 -12.89 -11.77 10.41
CA PHE A 240 -13.25 -10.69 11.32
C PHE A 240 -13.85 -9.52 10.54
N TRP A 241 -14.97 -8.98 11.00
CA TRP A 241 -15.63 -7.86 10.38
C TRP A 241 -15.47 -6.59 11.22
N THR A 242 -14.82 -5.57 10.68
CA THR A 242 -14.64 -4.26 11.34
C THR A 242 -15.93 -3.43 11.31
N GLY A 243 -16.73 -3.59 10.26
CA GLY A 243 -17.98 -2.86 10.03
C GLY A 243 -17.88 -1.70 9.05
N ASP A 244 -16.69 -1.27 8.66
CA ASP A 244 -16.50 -0.12 7.77
C ASP A 244 -15.35 -0.33 6.79
N ASP A 245 -15.20 0.59 5.84
CA ASP A 245 -14.22 0.52 4.78
C ASP A 245 -12.79 0.33 5.30
N THR A 246 -12.01 -0.52 4.63
CA THR A 246 -10.65 -0.86 5.04
C THR A 246 -9.71 -0.77 3.84
N ASP A 247 -9.23 0.44 3.55
CA ASP A 247 -8.20 0.71 2.54
C ASP A 247 -6.79 0.52 3.08
N ALA A 248 -6.60 0.68 4.40
CA ALA A 248 -5.34 0.39 5.04
C ALA A 248 -4.97 -1.08 4.89
N SER A 249 -3.71 -1.36 4.53
CA SER A 249 -3.20 -2.73 4.49
C SER A 249 -3.19 -3.35 5.88
N VAL A 250 -3.52 -4.63 5.97
CA VAL A 250 -3.34 -5.40 7.19
C VAL A 250 -1.85 -5.48 7.50
N VAL A 251 -1.45 -5.16 8.73
CA VAL A 251 -0.07 -5.30 9.18
C VAL A 251 0.01 -6.46 10.16
N ALA A 252 0.98 -7.35 9.98
CA ALA A 252 1.25 -8.43 10.94
C ALA A 252 2.56 -8.15 11.68
N ASP A 253 2.59 -8.32 12.99
CA ASP A 253 3.82 -8.26 13.76
C ASP A 253 4.55 -9.63 13.80
N LYS A 254 5.76 -9.64 14.36
CA LYS A 254 6.59 -10.84 14.49
C LYS A 254 5.95 -11.96 15.34
N ASP A 255 4.99 -11.61 16.17
CA ASP A 255 4.29 -12.54 17.08
C ASP A 255 2.96 -13.03 16.45
N GLY A 256 2.63 -12.56 15.25
CA GLY A 256 1.46 -12.97 14.46
C GLY A 256 0.18 -12.21 14.78
N PHE A 257 0.23 -11.15 15.60
CA PHE A 257 -0.90 -10.25 15.78
C PHE A 257 -1.12 -9.38 14.54
N LEU A 258 -2.38 -9.09 14.24
CA LEU A 258 -2.75 -8.24 13.12
C LEU A 258 -3.17 -6.85 13.61
N TYR A 259 -2.83 -5.83 12.81
CA TYR A 259 -3.25 -4.45 13.02
C TYR A 259 -4.03 -4.02 11.80
N VAL A 260 -5.25 -3.55 12.04
CA VAL A 260 -6.20 -3.17 10.99
C VAL A 260 -6.66 -1.75 11.23
N GLY A 261 -6.53 -0.91 10.21
CA GLY A 261 -7.16 0.41 10.17
C GLY A 261 -8.44 0.35 9.36
N SER A 262 -9.48 1.05 9.76
CA SER A 262 -10.70 1.21 8.97
C SER A 262 -11.19 2.64 8.99
N GLU A 263 -11.94 3.01 8.00
CA GLU A 263 -12.65 4.29 7.96
C GLU A 263 -13.86 4.30 8.90
N TYR A 264 -14.53 5.42 8.94
CA TYR A 264 -15.79 5.58 9.68
C TYR A 264 -16.80 6.32 8.81
N GLU A 265 -17.07 5.76 7.63
CA GLU A 265 -17.96 6.33 6.64
C GLU A 265 -19.39 5.81 6.78
N ARG A 266 -19.54 4.49 6.86
CA ARG A 266 -20.84 3.82 7.02
C ARG A 266 -21.46 4.05 8.38
N ARG A 267 -20.65 4.25 9.42
CA ARG A 267 -21.10 4.56 10.79
C ARG A 267 -22.14 3.60 11.31
N ASN A 268 -22.08 2.35 10.89
CA ASN A 268 -23.00 1.33 11.36
C ASN A 268 -22.68 0.92 12.81
N ALA A 269 -23.58 0.12 13.42
CA ALA A 269 -23.41 -0.30 14.80
C ALA A 269 -22.09 -1.06 15.03
N ARG A 270 -21.67 -1.87 14.04
CA ARG A 270 -20.45 -2.67 14.16
C ARG A 270 -19.18 -1.81 14.13
N SER A 271 -19.06 -0.87 13.18
CA SER A 271 -17.91 0.02 13.12
C SER A 271 -17.83 0.96 14.34
N THR A 272 -18.99 1.34 14.88
CA THR A 272 -19.07 2.13 16.12
C THR A 272 -18.60 1.35 17.34
N GLU A 273 -18.94 0.06 17.40
CA GLU A 273 -18.53 -0.84 18.48
C GLU A 273 -17.03 -1.16 18.41
N VAL A 274 -16.57 -1.63 17.27
CA VAL A 274 -15.19 -2.13 17.06
C VAL A 274 -14.17 -1.01 17.16
N GLY A 275 -14.43 0.16 16.57
CA GLY A 275 -13.44 1.23 16.45
C GLY A 275 -12.63 1.12 15.15
N GLN A 276 -11.73 2.09 14.93
CA GLN A 276 -11.08 2.30 13.64
C GLN A 276 -9.61 1.85 13.61
N ILE A 277 -9.00 1.58 14.76
CA ILE A 277 -7.65 0.99 14.85
C ILE A 277 -7.75 -0.22 15.78
N VAL A 278 -7.50 -1.40 15.26
CA VAL A 278 -7.77 -2.64 15.98
C VAL A 278 -6.54 -3.56 15.94
N LYS A 279 -6.14 -4.09 17.10
CA LYS A 279 -5.21 -5.21 17.19
C LYS A 279 -6.00 -6.50 17.36
N LEU A 280 -5.70 -7.49 16.53
CA LEU A 280 -6.37 -8.78 16.51
C LEU A 280 -5.38 -9.92 16.81
N ASP A 281 -5.87 -10.92 17.55
CA ASP A 281 -5.21 -12.21 17.75
C ASP A 281 -5.90 -13.25 16.84
N PRO A 282 -5.34 -13.60 15.68
CA PRO A 282 -5.99 -14.53 14.75
C PRO A 282 -6.03 -15.97 15.28
N THR A 283 -5.34 -16.29 16.36
CA THR A 283 -5.41 -17.60 17.02
C THR A 283 -6.68 -17.76 17.86
N LYS A 284 -7.43 -16.66 18.08
CA LYS A 284 -8.68 -16.60 18.85
C LYS A 284 -9.83 -16.11 17.97
N PRO A 285 -10.24 -16.84 16.92
CA PRO A 285 -11.19 -16.34 15.92
C PRO A 285 -12.56 -15.95 16.51
N ASP A 286 -13.00 -16.56 17.60
CA ASP A 286 -14.27 -16.24 18.26
C ASP A 286 -14.23 -14.93 19.06
N ASN A 287 -13.04 -14.50 19.52
CA ASN A 287 -12.84 -13.26 20.26
C ASN A 287 -11.44 -12.68 19.96
N PRO A 288 -11.21 -12.19 18.75
CA PRO A 288 -9.86 -11.84 18.31
C PRO A 288 -9.39 -10.45 18.78
N ILE A 289 -10.27 -9.56 19.25
CA ILE A 289 -9.88 -8.19 19.62
C ILE A 289 -9.01 -8.22 20.87
N VAL A 290 -7.75 -7.78 20.74
CA VAL A 290 -6.83 -7.56 21.86
C VAL A 290 -7.07 -6.18 22.46
N TRP A 291 -7.10 -5.16 21.60
CA TRP A 291 -7.49 -3.80 21.93
C TRP A 291 -8.00 -3.07 20.68
N SER A 292 -8.73 -1.98 20.89
CA SER A 292 -9.20 -1.12 19.82
C SER A 292 -9.24 0.35 20.23
N ILE A 293 -9.10 1.24 19.24
CA ILE A 293 -9.17 2.69 19.42
C ILE A 293 -10.24 3.25 18.49
N LYS A 294 -11.06 4.17 19.03
CA LYS A 294 -12.11 4.85 18.29
C LYS A 294 -11.62 6.18 17.76
N ASP A 295 -11.83 6.42 16.47
CA ASP A 295 -11.63 7.71 15.80
C ASP A 295 -12.95 8.15 15.17
N GLN A 296 -13.88 8.63 16.00
CA GLN A 296 -15.28 8.88 15.67
C GLN A 296 -15.70 10.35 15.92
N ALA A 297 -14.73 11.28 16.05
CA ALA A 297 -15.00 12.70 16.19
C ALA A 297 -15.66 13.27 14.92
N PRO A 298 -16.41 14.40 14.97
CA PRO A 298 -17.01 15.02 13.79
C PRO A 298 -15.99 15.39 12.72
N GLY A 299 -16.32 15.11 11.44
CA GLY A 299 -15.46 15.37 10.28
C GLY A 299 -15.08 14.12 9.51
N LYS A 300 -13.95 14.14 8.78
CA LYS A 300 -13.34 12.94 8.18
C LYS A 300 -12.71 12.10 9.28
N GLN A 301 -13.09 10.85 9.36
CA GLN A 301 -12.81 9.97 10.48
C GLN A 301 -12.24 8.65 10.00
N GLY A 302 -11.57 7.93 10.93
CA GLY A 302 -10.95 6.66 10.63
C GLY A 302 -9.60 6.80 9.93
N ILE A 303 -9.17 5.75 9.29
CA ILE A 303 -7.82 5.60 8.76
C ILE A 303 -7.85 5.02 7.35
N TRP A 304 -7.19 5.72 6.40
CA TRP A 304 -6.74 5.18 5.13
C TRP A 304 -5.30 4.66 5.22
N ALA A 305 -4.48 5.35 6.02
CA ALA A 305 -3.07 5.06 6.14
C ALA A 305 -2.81 3.70 6.80
N THR A 306 -1.87 2.94 6.27
CA THR A 306 -1.39 1.72 6.92
C THR A 306 -0.52 2.10 8.12
N SER A 307 -0.82 1.54 9.30
CA SER A 307 -0.04 1.80 10.52
C SER A 307 1.38 1.25 10.43
N ALA A 308 2.35 1.96 10.98
CA ALA A 308 3.71 1.45 11.16
C ALA A 308 3.90 0.86 12.58
N ILE A 309 4.77 -0.15 12.70
CA ILE A 309 5.12 -0.76 13.99
C ILE A 309 6.63 -0.70 14.16
N ALA A 310 7.07 -0.06 15.22
CA ALA A 310 8.48 -0.02 15.58
C ALA A 310 8.66 0.12 17.11
N ASN A 311 9.66 -0.53 17.68
CA ASN A 311 10.10 -0.37 19.06
C ASN A 311 8.96 -0.51 20.11
N GLY A 312 7.99 -1.42 19.87
CA GLY A 312 6.86 -1.63 20.77
C GLY A 312 5.75 -0.57 20.67
N VAL A 313 5.77 0.26 19.63
CA VAL A 313 4.78 1.30 19.35
C VAL A 313 4.13 1.08 17.99
N VAL A 314 2.81 1.27 17.94
CA VAL A 314 2.04 1.37 16.70
C VAL A 314 1.83 2.86 16.39
N TYR A 315 2.31 3.29 15.23
CA TYR A 315 2.14 4.66 14.74
C TYR A 315 0.99 4.68 13.75
N ALA A 316 -0.04 5.46 14.06
CA ALA A 316 -1.25 5.55 13.25
C ALA A 316 -1.55 7.00 12.88
N ALA A 317 -1.94 7.23 11.62
CA ALA A 317 -2.30 8.53 11.09
C ALA A 317 -3.75 8.49 10.58
N THR A 318 -4.60 9.38 11.10
CA THR A 318 -6.04 9.38 10.79
C THR A 318 -6.40 10.37 9.67
N ASN A 319 -7.54 10.16 9.02
CA ASN A 319 -8.06 11.03 7.97
C ASN A 319 -8.30 12.48 8.44
N SER A 320 -8.43 12.70 9.74
CA SER A 320 -8.56 14.04 10.34
C SER A 320 -7.24 14.77 10.57
N GLY A 321 -6.09 14.10 10.36
CA GLY A 321 -4.75 14.66 10.60
C GLY A 321 -4.21 14.41 12.00
N ARG A 322 -4.80 13.51 12.76
CA ARG A 322 -4.30 13.08 14.06
C ARG A 322 -3.29 11.96 13.89
N VAL A 323 -2.08 12.16 14.36
CA VAL A 323 -1.00 11.14 14.38
C VAL A 323 -0.79 10.69 15.82
N MET A 324 -0.72 9.39 16.06
CA MET A 324 -0.65 8.79 17.38
C MET A 324 0.49 7.79 17.50
N GLY A 325 1.15 7.78 18.67
CA GLY A 325 1.93 6.63 19.14
C GLY A 325 1.12 5.85 20.15
N ILE A 326 0.95 4.56 19.89
CA ILE A 326 0.09 3.66 20.66
C ILE A 326 0.97 2.53 21.20
N ASP A 327 0.89 2.25 22.48
CA ASP A 327 1.57 1.08 23.08
C ASP A 327 1.09 -0.20 22.40
N GLN A 328 2.02 -0.94 21.81
CA GLN A 328 1.72 -2.12 20.99
C GLN A 328 1.03 -3.23 21.79
N ILE A 329 1.28 -3.33 23.10
CA ILE A 329 0.74 -4.40 23.95
C ILE A 329 -0.64 -4.01 24.47
N THR A 330 -0.77 -2.82 25.03
CA THR A 330 -1.94 -2.39 25.80
C THR A 330 -2.98 -1.61 25.01
N GLY A 331 -2.58 -1.01 23.87
CA GLY A 331 -3.43 -0.09 23.10
C GLY A 331 -3.55 1.30 23.74
N GLN A 332 -2.77 1.59 24.79
CA GLN A 332 -2.76 2.93 25.39
C GLN A 332 -2.15 3.95 24.42
N ILE A 333 -2.84 5.07 24.19
CA ILE A 333 -2.28 6.19 23.45
C ILE A 333 -1.20 6.84 24.33
N LEU A 334 0.06 6.73 23.91
CA LEU A 334 1.22 7.29 24.61
C LEU A 334 1.31 8.80 24.36
N TRP A 335 1.05 9.21 23.13
CA TRP A 335 1.02 10.61 22.70
C TRP A 335 0.18 10.75 21.43
N GLN A 336 -0.25 11.97 21.12
CA GLN A 336 -0.93 12.32 19.89
C GLN A 336 -0.59 13.73 19.43
N LYS A 337 -0.52 13.93 18.11
CA LYS A 337 -0.34 15.23 17.45
C LYS A 337 -1.47 15.48 16.47
N ASN A 338 -1.84 16.75 16.29
CA ASN A 338 -2.75 17.17 15.21
C ASN A 338 -1.94 18.03 14.22
N LEU A 339 -1.85 17.55 12.99
CA LEU A 339 -1.11 18.26 11.92
C LEU A 339 -1.96 19.34 11.24
N GLY A 340 -3.24 19.47 11.60
CA GLY A 340 -4.14 20.51 11.07
C GLY A 340 -4.60 20.27 9.62
N SER A 341 -4.29 19.11 9.07
CA SER A 341 -4.65 18.70 7.71
C SER A 341 -4.72 17.17 7.63
N GLN A 342 -5.39 16.63 6.61
CA GLN A 342 -5.50 15.18 6.40
C GLN A 342 -4.12 14.53 6.29
N THR A 343 -4.02 13.28 6.79
CA THR A 343 -2.82 12.43 6.74
C THR A 343 -3.19 11.09 6.13
N TRP A 344 -3.21 11.04 4.80
CA TRP A 344 -3.57 9.83 4.04
C TRP A 344 -2.37 8.93 3.72
N GLY A 345 -1.16 9.52 3.60
CA GLY A 345 0.06 8.75 3.48
C GLY A 345 0.41 8.02 4.77
N SER A 346 0.91 6.80 4.66
CA SER A 346 1.27 5.98 5.82
C SER A 346 2.47 6.56 6.58
N PRO A 347 2.49 6.50 7.92
CA PRO A 347 3.67 6.83 8.72
C PRO A 347 4.81 5.85 8.43
N VAL A 348 6.03 6.35 8.44
CA VAL A 348 7.25 5.54 8.25
C VAL A 348 8.20 5.80 9.41
N VAL A 349 8.72 4.74 10.03
CA VAL A 349 9.71 4.86 11.11
C VAL A 349 11.02 4.21 10.68
N VAL A 350 12.10 4.99 10.70
CA VAL A 350 13.47 4.54 10.40
C VAL A 350 14.43 5.25 11.38
N ASP A 351 15.34 4.50 12.00
CA ASP A 351 16.37 5.02 12.91
C ASP A 351 15.77 5.95 14.00
N ASP A 352 14.68 5.52 14.64
CA ASP A 352 13.96 6.28 15.67
C ASP A 352 13.42 7.65 15.18
N VAL A 353 13.22 7.79 13.87
CA VAL A 353 12.60 8.97 13.26
C VAL A 353 11.28 8.57 12.61
N LEU A 354 10.20 9.17 13.06
CA LEU A 354 8.89 9.08 12.42
C LEU A 354 8.79 10.14 11.32
N ILE A 355 8.51 9.68 10.10
CA ILE A 355 8.28 10.52 8.93
C ILE A 355 6.79 10.48 8.58
N GLN A 356 6.15 11.66 8.48
CA GLN A 356 4.72 11.78 8.16
C GLN A 356 4.46 12.94 7.22
N GLY A 357 3.79 12.64 6.10
CA GLY A 357 3.27 13.64 5.18
C GLY A 357 1.87 14.13 5.56
N ASP A 358 1.51 15.35 5.14
CA ASP A 358 0.16 15.90 5.27
C ASP A 358 -0.38 16.50 3.95
N CYS A 359 -1.67 16.80 3.90
CA CYS A 359 -2.30 17.40 2.72
C CYS A 359 -2.04 18.90 2.55
N GLN A 360 -1.31 19.53 3.44
CA GLN A 360 -0.72 20.84 3.17
C GLN A 360 0.60 20.72 2.41
N GLY A 361 1.14 19.51 2.24
CA GLY A 361 2.42 19.26 1.59
C GLY A 361 3.62 19.37 2.53
N ASN A 362 3.43 19.29 3.82
CA ASN A 362 4.52 19.22 4.76
C ASN A 362 4.94 17.76 4.95
N LEU A 363 6.20 17.46 4.69
CA LEU A 363 6.85 16.22 5.09
C LEU A 363 7.56 16.49 6.41
N ASN A 364 7.04 15.94 7.49
CA ASN A 364 7.51 16.17 8.85
C ASN A 364 8.30 14.97 9.36
N ALA A 365 9.35 15.22 10.12
CA ALA A 365 10.09 14.19 10.84
C ALA A 365 10.11 14.49 12.34
N TYR A 366 9.84 13.48 13.13
CA TYR A 366 9.79 13.55 14.59
C TYR A 366 10.75 12.56 15.22
N ASP A 367 11.36 12.94 16.35
CA ASP A 367 12.18 12.05 17.15
C ASP A 367 11.27 11.14 18.00
N VAL A 368 11.33 9.84 17.75
CA VAL A 368 10.56 8.82 18.47
C VAL A 368 11.44 7.85 19.25
N SER A 369 12.66 8.28 19.59
CA SER A 369 13.61 7.50 20.41
C SER A 369 13.10 7.23 21.83
N ASP A 370 12.31 8.13 22.40
CA ASP A 370 11.54 7.89 23.62
C ASP A 370 10.04 7.81 23.28
N PRO A 371 9.44 6.61 23.28
CA PRO A 371 8.05 6.45 22.90
C PRO A 371 7.04 7.02 23.90
N LYS A 372 7.47 7.45 25.09
CA LYS A 372 6.59 7.91 26.18
C LYS A 372 6.38 9.42 26.20
N ILE A 373 7.15 10.16 25.43
CA ILE A 373 7.02 11.61 25.35
C ILE A 373 6.36 12.03 24.04
N ASP A 374 5.76 13.23 24.03
CA ASP A 374 5.33 13.88 22.79
C ASP A 374 6.53 14.12 21.87
N PRO A 375 6.62 13.49 20.69
CA PRO A 375 7.84 13.46 19.90
C PRO A 375 8.21 14.86 19.38
N PRO A 376 9.44 15.36 19.65
CA PRO A 376 9.88 16.66 19.16
C PRO A 376 10.02 16.63 17.63
N LEU A 377 9.64 17.72 16.98
CA LEU A 377 9.87 17.92 15.54
C LEU A 377 11.37 18.09 15.28
N LYS A 378 11.92 17.28 14.37
CA LYS A 378 13.31 17.40 13.91
C LYS A 378 13.43 18.37 12.74
N TRP A 379 12.59 18.21 11.74
CA TRP A 379 12.55 19.05 10.55
C TRP A 379 11.22 18.91 9.79
N THR A 380 10.97 19.88 8.93
CA THR A 380 9.86 19.88 7.95
C THR A 380 10.41 20.27 6.58
N VAL A 381 10.06 19.52 5.54
CA VAL A 381 10.28 19.88 4.14
C VAL A 381 8.94 20.20 3.50
N LYS A 382 8.80 21.38 2.90
CA LYS A 382 7.59 21.80 2.18
C LYS A 382 7.66 21.32 0.73
N LEU A 383 6.65 20.54 0.31
CA LEU A 383 6.47 20.07 -1.06
C LEU A 383 5.23 20.68 -1.69
N ASN A 384 5.08 20.55 -3.01
CA ASN A 384 3.92 21.05 -3.74
C ASN A 384 2.78 20.02 -3.72
N GLY A 385 1.66 20.33 -3.08
CA GLY A 385 0.45 19.51 -3.04
C GLY A 385 0.39 18.52 -1.87
N CYS A 386 -0.77 17.88 -1.74
CA CYS A 386 -1.02 16.87 -0.71
C CYS A 386 -0.05 15.68 -0.84
N ILE A 387 0.50 15.22 0.28
CA ILE A 387 1.34 14.00 0.36
C ILE A 387 0.42 12.84 0.73
N GLU A 388 -0.12 12.16 -0.29
CA GLU A 388 -0.93 10.94 -0.13
C GLU A 388 -0.07 9.68 -0.25
N SER A 389 1.07 9.75 -0.94
CA SER A 389 1.96 8.61 -1.07
C SER A 389 2.75 8.35 0.21
N THR A 390 3.10 7.10 0.43
CA THR A 390 3.94 6.69 1.57
C THR A 390 5.41 6.94 1.23
N PRO A 391 6.18 7.66 2.07
CA PRO A 391 7.61 7.90 1.84
C PRO A 391 8.43 6.62 1.92
N THR A 392 9.47 6.50 1.10
CA THR A 392 10.49 5.45 1.21
C THR A 392 11.83 6.05 1.56
N VAL A 393 12.51 5.51 2.59
CA VAL A 393 13.85 5.93 3.03
C VAL A 393 14.89 4.93 2.54
N TRP A 394 15.92 5.43 1.85
CA TRP A 394 17.02 4.59 1.37
C TRP A 394 18.34 5.36 1.29
N LYS A 395 19.38 4.86 1.95
CA LYS A 395 20.75 5.40 1.90
C LYS A 395 20.85 6.95 2.05
N GLY A 396 20.19 7.51 3.06
CA GLY A 396 20.23 8.95 3.34
C GLY A 396 19.30 9.81 2.50
N ARG A 397 18.39 9.20 1.73
CA ARG A 397 17.37 9.92 0.96
C ARG A 397 15.96 9.43 1.28
N ILE A 398 15.01 10.33 1.08
CA ILE A 398 13.58 10.06 1.16
C ILE A 398 12.99 10.28 -0.23
N PHE A 399 12.21 9.32 -0.70
CA PHE A 399 11.50 9.37 -1.97
C PHE A 399 10.00 9.44 -1.70
N VAL A 400 9.32 10.42 -2.29
CA VAL A 400 7.89 10.63 -2.07
C VAL A 400 7.27 11.40 -3.23
N GLY A 401 6.07 11.03 -3.63
CA GLY A 401 5.29 11.79 -4.59
C GLY A 401 4.20 12.62 -3.93
N THR A 402 3.61 13.55 -4.68
CA THR A 402 2.54 14.41 -4.18
C THR A 402 1.44 14.59 -5.23
N ARG A 403 0.26 15.03 -4.79
CA ARG A 403 -0.85 15.41 -5.67
C ARG A 403 -0.58 16.71 -6.44
N GLY A 404 0.54 17.37 -6.18
CA GLY A 404 1.01 18.52 -6.99
C GLY A 404 1.57 18.15 -8.35
N GLY A 405 1.60 16.87 -8.70
CA GLY A 405 2.05 16.37 -10.00
C GLY A 405 3.51 15.95 -10.03
N GLN A 406 4.22 15.99 -8.92
CA GLN A 406 5.67 15.75 -8.87
C GLN A 406 6.05 14.65 -7.89
N PHE A 407 7.17 14.02 -8.18
CA PHE A 407 7.88 13.07 -7.36
C PHE A 407 9.23 13.66 -6.93
N TYR A 408 9.65 13.43 -5.69
CA TYR A 408 10.81 14.09 -5.10
C TYR A 408 11.81 13.10 -4.51
N ALA A 409 13.10 13.42 -4.63
CA ALA A 409 14.14 12.92 -3.75
C ALA A 409 14.58 14.03 -2.79
N ILE A 410 14.67 13.70 -1.52
CA ILE A 410 14.94 14.61 -0.42
C ILE A 410 16.11 14.05 0.38
N GLY A 411 17.10 14.87 0.68
CA GLY A 411 18.30 14.47 1.41
C GLY A 411 19.14 15.66 1.85
N ASP A 412 20.25 15.40 2.53
CA ASP A 412 21.18 16.44 3.03
C ASP A 412 21.99 17.08 1.90
#